data_fa399d4b74cdcb8b1778a43b0521c2ee
#
_entry.id   fa399d4b74cdcb8b1778a43b0521c2ee
#
_cell.length_a   1.000
_cell.length_b   1.000
_cell.length_c   1.000
_cell.angle_alpha   90.00
_cell.angle_beta   90.00
_cell.angle_gamma   90.00
#
_symmetry.space_group_name_H-M   'P 1'
#
loop_
_entity.id
_entity.type
_entity.pdbx_description
1 polymer ?
#
loop_
_entity_poly.entity_id
_entity_poly.type
_entity_poly.pdbx_seq_one_letter_code
_entity_poly.pdbx_strand_id
1 'polypeptide(L)'
;KLVEFQGVTAKTRGPLLENGEIDLVIATFTITEERKETYNFSTPYYTDAVGLLVNNDSGIESIEDLNGKIIGVAQSSTTKDGFTSYVEEQKLDVKPEFQEFDGYPALAQTLATKQIDCFSVDRAILSGYVNDSNHILPDRFCEQEYGVASAKENTGLADLVDKKVTSMLSDGSMKALQDQWGLQ
;
A
#
# COMPACT_ATOMS: atom_id res chain seq x y z
N LYS A 1 23.70 -17.85 -3.29
CA LYS A 1 23.89 -16.36 -3.25
C LYS A 1 23.37 -15.88 -1.91
N LEU A 2 24.03 -14.89 -1.31
CA LEU A 2 23.53 -14.18 -0.14
C LEU A 2 22.39 -13.26 -0.60
N VAL A 3 21.35 -13.15 0.22
CA VAL A 3 20.28 -12.18 0.05
C VAL A 3 20.60 -11.00 0.95
N GLU A 4 20.60 -9.80 0.39
CA GLU A 4 20.76 -8.56 1.11
C GLU A 4 19.42 -7.82 1.12
N PHE A 5 19.05 -7.26 2.29
CA PHE A 5 17.80 -6.51 2.44
C PHE A 5 18.10 -5.02 2.49
N GLN A 6 17.40 -4.26 1.64
CA GLN A 6 17.44 -2.80 1.61
C GLN A 6 16.05 -2.23 1.90
N GLY A 7 15.98 -1.33 2.87
CA GLY A 7 14.74 -0.60 3.16
C GLY A 7 14.40 0.36 2.02
N VAL A 8 13.13 0.37 1.62
CA VAL A 8 12.61 1.24 0.57
C VAL A 8 11.33 1.94 1.03
N THR A 9 10.98 3.04 0.37
CA THR A 9 9.69 3.72 0.53
C THR A 9 8.84 3.54 -0.75
N ALA A 10 7.57 3.93 -0.71
CA ALA A 10 6.72 3.91 -1.90
C ALA A 10 7.33 4.75 -3.04
N LYS A 11 8.00 5.85 -2.72
CA LYS A 11 8.68 6.74 -3.66
C LYS A 11 9.97 6.16 -4.24
N THR A 12 10.77 5.44 -3.44
CA THR A 12 12.13 5.03 -3.83
C THR A 12 12.20 3.64 -4.45
N ARG A 13 11.26 2.73 -4.15
CA ARG A 13 11.30 1.32 -4.59
C ARG A 13 11.36 1.14 -6.11
N GLY A 14 10.61 1.93 -6.88
CA GLY A 14 10.63 1.89 -8.34
C GLY A 14 11.97 2.33 -8.93
N PRO A 15 12.41 3.57 -8.66
CA PRO A 15 13.70 4.07 -9.15
C PRO A 15 14.90 3.19 -8.80
N LEU A 16 14.97 2.63 -7.58
CA LEU A 16 16.04 1.72 -7.18
C LEU A 16 16.04 0.42 -8.00
N LEU A 17 14.87 -0.10 -8.35
CA LEU A 17 14.72 -1.27 -9.20
C LEU A 17 15.12 -0.97 -10.66
N GLU A 18 14.71 0.19 -11.20
CA GLU A 18 15.04 0.64 -12.56
C GLU A 18 16.55 0.89 -12.74
N ASN A 19 17.20 1.43 -11.71
CA ASN A 19 18.64 1.71 -11.73
C ASN A 19 19.50 0.45 -11.46
N GLY A 20 18.88 -0.69 -11.13
CA GLY A 20 19.58 -1.93 -10.81
C GLY A 20 20.31 -1.92 -9.47
N GLU A 21 19.92 -0.99 -8.56
CA GLU A 21 20.45 -0.94 -7.19
C GLU A 21 19.87 -2.04 -6.32
N ILE A 22 18.66 -2.50 -6.66
CA ILE A 22 18.00 -3.68 -6.08
C ILE A 22 17.51 -4.60 -7.22
N ASP A 23 17.51 -5.90 -6.99
CA ASP A 23 17.05 -6.89 -7.98
C ASP A 23 15.54 -7.14 -7.92
N LEU A 24 14.95 -7.04 -6.72
CA LEU A 24 13.54 -7.33 -6.46
C LEU A 24 12.93 -6.32 -5.49
N VAL A 25 11.68 -5.99 -5.72
CA VAL A 25 10.81 -5.34 -4.72
C VAL A 25 9.83 -6.36 -4.18
N ILE A 26 9.95 -6.70 -2.90
CA ILE A 26 9.02 -7.57 -2.15
C ILE A 26 8.43 -6.71 -1.04
N ALA A 27 7.31 -6.07 -1.33
CA ALA A 27 6.68 -5.08 -0.47
C ALA A 27 5.19 -4.94 -0.83
N THR A 28 4.48 -4.01 -0.20
CA THR A 28 3.12 -3.59 -0.58
C THR A 28 3.16 -2.83 -1.91
N PHE A 29 3.65 -3.48 -2.97
CA PHE A 29 3.77 -2.88 -4.30
C PHE A 29 2.65 -3.40 -5.19
N THR A 30 1.60 -2.58 -5.25
CA THR A 30 0.38 -2.90 -5.99
C THR A 30 0.67 -3.09 -7.47
N ILE A 31 0.14 -4.17 -8.02
CA ILE A 31 0.15 -4.44 -9.44
C ILE A 31 -0.85 -3.49 -10.10
N THR A 32 -0.39 -2.66 -11.04
CA THR A 32 -1.24 -1.81 -11.88
C THR A 32 -0.85 -1.98 -13.34
N GLU A 33 -1.75 -1.72 -14.29
CA GLU A 33 -1.44 -1.80 -15.71
C GLU A 33 -0.29 -0.84 -16.09
N GLU A 34 -0.30 0.38 -15.54
CA GLU A 34 0.78 1.35 -15.74
C GLU A 34 2.14 0.79 -15.24
N ARG A 35 2.17 0.21 -14.05
CA ARG A 35 3.42 -0.38 -13.50
C ARG A 35 3.88 -1.60 -14.29
N LYS A 36 2.99 -2.38 -14.87
CA LYS A 36 3.33 -3.50 -15.76
C LYS A 36 4.04 -3.06 -17.03
N GLU A 37 3.92 -1.82 -17.46
CA GLU A 37 4.68 -1.29 -18.59
C GLU A 37 6.18 -1.22 -18.27
N THR A 38 6.53 -0.90 -17.02
CA THR A 38 7.90 -0.66 -16.55
C THR A 38 8.52 -1.87 -15.83
N TYR A 39 7.71 -2.66 -15.12
CA TYR A 39 8.16 -3.78 -14.29
C TYR A 39 7.55 -5.11 -14.72
N ASN A 40 8.26 -6.21 -14.41
CA ASN A 40 7.62 -7.53 -14.34
C ASN A 40 7.04 -7.71 -12.94
N PHE A 41 5.88 -8.34 -12.84
CA PHE A 41 5.28 -8.73 -11.56
C PHE A 41 5.05 -10.24 -11.52
N SER A 42 5.20 -10.82 -10.34
CA SER A 42 4.74 -12.19 -10.08
C SER A 42 3.21 -12.23 -10.04
N THR A 43 2.66 -13.44 -10.01
CA THR A 43 1.30 -13.71 -9.53
C THR A 43 1.09 -13.01 -8.19
N PRO A 44 -0.10 -12.39 -7.94
CA PRO A 44 -0.39 -11.74 -6.65
C PRO A 44 -0.22 -12.72 -5.49
N TYR A 45 0.51 -12.32 -4.45
CA TYR A 45 0.70 -13.14 -3.25
C TYR A 45 -0.14 -12.69 -2.05
N TYR A 46 -0.71 -11.49 -2.12
CA TYR A 46 -1.63 -10.94 -1.11
C TYR A 46 -2.53 -9.90 -1.74
N THR A 47 -3.78 -9.82 -1.28
CA THR A 47 -4.72 -8.76 -1.64
C THR A 47 -5.12 -8.02 -0.38
N ASP A 48 -4.88 -6.71 -0.36
CA ASP A 48 -5.29 -5.79 0.69
C ASP A 48 -6.35 -4.83 0.15
N ALA A 49 -6.73 -3.87 0.95
CA ALA A 49 -7.57 -2.73 0.55
C ALA A 49 -7.05 -1.46 1.20
N VAL A 50 -7.28 -0.33 0.58
CA VAL A 50 -7.01 0.97 1.19
C VAL A 50 -7.96 1.20 2.37
N GLY A 51 -7.43 1.78 3.44
CA GLY A 51 -8.15 2.16 4.64
C GLY A 51 -7.87 3.59 5.06
N LEU A 52 -8.50 3.98 6.15
CA LEU A 52 -8.50 5.33 6.70
C LEU A 52 -8.19 5.24 8.20
N LEU A 53 -7.08 5.81 8.64
CA LEU A 53 -6.71 5.93 10.06
C LEU A 53 -6.99 7.34 10.53
N VAL A 54 -7.76 7.48 11.60
CA VAL A 54 -8.17 8.77 12.17
C VAL A 54 -7.95 8.81 13.67
N ASN A 55 -7.79 10.01 14.24
CA ASN A 55 -7.74 10.15 15.69
C ASN A 55 -9.12 9.89 16.33
N ASN A 56 -9.16 9.27 17.51
CA ASN A 56 -10.39 8.92 18.21
C ASN A 56 -11.27 10.13 18.54
N ASP A 57 -10.67 11.30 18.68
CA ASP A 57 -11.34 12.56 18.98
C ASP A 57 -11.61 13.44 17.74
N SER A 58 -11.44 12.90 16.53
CA SER A 58 -11.66 13.62 15.28
C SER A 58 -13.14 13.85 14.93
N GLY A 59 -14.02 12.97 15.42
CA GLY A 59 -15.43 12.94 15.02
C GLY A 59 -15.67 12.41 13.60
N ILE A 60 -14.63 11.82 12.97
CA ILE A 60 -14.73 11.19 11.65
C ILE A 60 -15.04 9.71 11.85
N GLU A 61 -16.17 9.24 11.34
CA GLU A 61 -16.66 7.86 11.51
C GLU A 61 -16.76 7.11 10.18
N SER A 62 -16.73 7.84 9.04
CA SER A 62 -16.89 7.28 7.71
C SER A 62 -16.14 8.12 6.66
N ILE A 63 -16.06 7.60 5.43
CA ILE A 63 -15.47 8.29 4.29
C ILE A 63 -16.21 9.60 3.96
N GLU A 64 -17.52 9.68 4.21
CA GLU A 64 -18.35 10.86 3.95
C GLU A 64 -17.95 12.05 4.84
N ASP A 65 -17.43 11.80 6.02
CA ASP A 65 -16.98 12.84 6.97
C ASP A 65 -15.64 13.49 6.53
N LEU A 66 -15.02 12.95 5.51
CA LEU A 66 -13.76 13.48 4.96
C LEU A 66 -13.97 14.67 4.00
N ASN A 67 -15.20 15.12 3.78
CA ASN A 67 -15.44 16.30 2.95
C ASN A 67 -14.78 17.55 3.54
N GLY A 68 -13.91 18.21 2.77
CA GLY A 68 -13.12 19.38 3.20
C GLY A 68 -12.04 19.08 4.24
N LYS A 69 -11.72 17.80 4.49
CA LYS A 69 -10.66 17.35 5.39
C LYS A 69 -9.34 17.15 4.66
N ILE A 70 -8.24 17.12 5.41
CA ILE A 70 -6.90 16.87 4.87
C ILE A 70 -6.58 15.38 5.03
N ILE A 71 -6.41 14.70 3.90
CA ILE A 71 -5.96 13.30 3.84
C ILE A 71 -4.47 13.26 3.52
N GLY A 72 -3.68 12.71 4.43
CA GLY A 72 -2.27 12.41 4.18
C GLY A 72 -2.11 11.09 3.43
N VAL A 73 -1.30 11.09 2.37
CA VAL A 73 -0.98 9.93 1.53
C VAL A 73 0.52 9.85 1.26
N ALA A 74 1.03 8.66 0.95
CA ALA A 74 2.43 8.52 0.56
C ALA A 74 2.64 8.91 -0.91
N GLN A 75 3.73 9.60 -1.21
CA GLN A 75 4.14 9.90 -2.58
C GLN A 75 4.32 8.62 -3.40
N SER A 76 3.91 8.64 -4.66
CA SER A 76 4.00 7.50 -5.60
C SER A 76 3.22 6.25 -5.14
N SER A 77 2.24 6.42 -4.25
CA SER A 77 1.25 5.38 -3.90
C SER A 77 0.03 5.47 -4.81
N THR A 78 -0.78 4.42 -4.82
CA THR A 78 -2.06 4.35 -5.56
C THR A 78 -3.24 4.94 -4.78
N THR A 79 -3.01 5.36 -3.53
CA THR A 79 -4.06 5.70 -2.56
C THR A 79 -4.92 6.87 -3.01
N LYS A 80 -4.30 7.98 -3.46
CA LYS A 80 -5.02 9.19 -3.88
C LYS A 80 -5.94 8.90 -5.07
N ASP A 81 -5.41 8.25 -6.10
CA ASP A 81 -6.17 7.93 -7.30
C ASP A 81 -7.28 6.92 -6.99
N GLY A 82 -6.97 5.90 -6.18
CA GLY A 82 -7.95 4.93 -5.70
C GLY A 82 -9.07 5.54 -4.88
N PHE A 83 -8.78 6.49 -3.99
CA PHE A 83 -9.80 7.24 -3.25
C PHE A 83 -10.70 8.04 -4.21
N THR A 84 -10.07 8.79 -5.12
CA THR A 84 -10.81 9.63 -6.08
C THR A 84 -11.74 8.78 -6.96
N SER A 85 -11.24 7.68 -7.51
CA SER A 85 -12.04 6.75 -8.32
C SER A 85 -13.18 6.15 -7.52
N TYR A 86 -12.93 5.72 -6.28
CA TYR A 86 -13.97 5.16 -5.42
C TYR A 86 -15.10 6.16 -5.12
N VAL A 87 -14.75 7.40 -4.77
CA VAL A 87 -15.74 8.47 -4.50
C VAL A 87 -16.59 8.76 -5.74
N GLU A 88 -15.98 8.79 -6.92
CA GLU A 88 -16.69 8.99 -8.20
C GLU A 88 -17.62 7.81 -8.52
N GLU A 89 -17.16 6.57 -8.41
CA GLU A 89 -17.93 5.36 -8.66
C GLU A 89 -19.15 5.23 -7.72
N GLN A 90 -18.94 5.54 -6.43
CA GLN A 90 -20.00 5.52 -5.43
C GLN A 90 -20.88 6.77 -5.45
N LYS A 91 -20.54 7.77 -6.27
CA LYS A 91 -21.25 9.07 -6.38
C LYS A 91 -21.35 9.81 -5.04
N LEU A 92 -20.30 9.72 -4.23
CA LEU A 92 -20.21 10.45 -2.98
C LEU A 92 -19.82 11.91 -3.25
N ASP A 93 -20.42 12.86 -2.52
CA ASP A 93 -20.02 14.28 -2.59
C ASP A 93 -18.95 14.58 -1.52
N VAL A 94 -17.79 13.96 -1.68
CA VAL A 94 -16.65 14.06 -0.77
C VAL A 94 -15.46 14.64 -1.53
N LYS A 95 -14.97 15.79 -1.08
CA LYS A 95 -13.89 16.55 -1.71
C LYS A 95 -12.82 16.90 -0.67
N PRO A 96 -11.94 15.97 -0.33
CA PRO A 96 -10.86 16.24 0.61
C PRO A 96 -9.70 16.98 -0.07
N GLU A 97 -8.82 17.54 0.76
CA GLU A 97 -7.49 17.99 0.32
C GLU A 97 -6.49 16.85 0.54
N PHE A 98 -5.62 16.58 -0.44
CA PHE A 98 -4.56 15.59 -0.29
C PHE A 98 -3.22 16.26 0.00
N GLN A 99 -2.55 15.77 1.05
CA GLN A 99 -1.16 16.13 1.35
C GLN A 99 -0.26 14.91 1.21
N GLU A 100 0.80 15.04 0.42
CA GLU A 100 1.72 13.94 0.11
C GLU A 100 2.97 13.98 0.99
N PHE A 101 3.41 12.80 1.44
CA PHE A 101 4.57 12.62 2.33
C PHE A 101 5.55 11.58 1.78
N ASP A 102 6.82 11.71 2.14
CA ASP A 102 7.88 10.78 1.69
C ASP A 102 7.78 9.38 2.31
N GLY A 103 7.06 9.22 3.41
CA GLY A 103 6.93 7.92 4.07
C GLY A 103 5.92 7.88 5.21
N TYR A 104 5.57 6.68 5.62
CA TYR A 104 4.51 6.41 6.60
C TYR A 104 4.80 6.94 8.02
N PRO A 105 6.04 6.93 8.56
CA PRO A 105 6.32 7.50 9.86
C PRO A 105 5.99 9.00 9.95
N ALA A 106 6.26 9.77 8.89
CA ALA A 106 5.91 11.18 8.83
C ALA A 106 4.38 11.38 8.81
N LEU A 107 3.65 10.55 8.06
CA LEU A 107 2.19 10.53 8.04
C LEU A 107 1.60 10.28 9.42
N ALA A 108 2.08 9.25 10.11
CA ALA A 108 1.60 8.90 11.46
C ALA A 108 1.87 10.04 12.46
N GLN A 109 3.04 10.68 12.39
CA GLN A 109 3.37 11.82 13.24
C GLN A 109 2.48 13.03 12.94
N THR A 110 2.22 13.31 11.67
CA THR A 110 1.40 14.44 11.23
C THR A 110 -0.06 14.25 11.62
N LEU A 111 -0.58 13.00 11.58
CA LEU A 111 -1.89 12.65 12.13
C LEU A 111 -1.94 12.87 13.65
N ALA A 112 -0.93 12.38 14.39
CA ALA A 112 -0.87 12.52 15.84
C ALA A 112 -0.82 13.99 16.30
N THR A 113 -0.21 14.87 15.49
CA THR A 113 -0.16 16.31 15.74
C THR A 113 -1.34 17.08 15.15
N LYS A 114 -2.32 16.39 14.57
CA LYS A 114 -3.55 16.95 13.97
C LYS A 114 -3.29 17.98 12.85
N GLN A 115 -2.19 17.82 12.13
CA GLN A 115 -1.89 18.61 10.93
C GLN A 115 -2.57 18.02 9.68
N ILE A 116 -2.92 16.74 9.71
CA ILE A 116 -3.85 16.06 8.80
C ILE A 116 -4.98 15.46 9.61
N ASP A 117 -6.14 15.29 9.00
CA ASP A 117 -7.34 14.72 9.62
C ASP A 117 -7.39 13.20 9.50
N CYS A 118 -6.82 12.67 8.42
CA CYS A 118 -6.81 11.25 8.11
C CYS A 118 -5.47 10.83 7.48
N PHE A 119 -4.96 9.66 7.88
CA PHE A 119 -3.85 8.98 7.21
C PHE A 119 -4.42 7.80 6.40
N SER A 120 -4.32 7.86 5.07
CA SER A 120 -4.83 6.84 4.17
C SER A 120 -3.71 6.07 3.50
N VAL A 121 -3.78 4.76 3.60
CA VAL A 121 -2.92 3.76 2.93
C VAL A 121 -3.55 2.37 3.12
N ASP A 122 -2.93 1.34 2.59
CA ASP A 122 -3.35 -0.05 2.73
C ASP A 122 -3.52 -0.46 4.20
N ARG A 123 -4.58 -1.21 4.49
CA ARG A 123 -4.98 -1.55 5.87
C ARG A 123 -3.93 -2.34 6.64
N ALA A 124 -3.20 -3.23 5.96
CA ALA A 124 -2.10 -3.98 6.58
C ALA A 124 -0.99 -3.04 7.08
N ILE A 125 -0.70 -1.94 6.35
CA ILE A 125 0.25 -0.91 6.78
C ILE A 125 -0.32 -0.12 7.96
N LEU A 126 -1.58 0.32 7.87
CA LEU A 126 -2.23 1.09 8.94
C LEU A 126 -2.26 0.33 10.26
N SER A 127 -2.41 -1.00 10.23
CA SER A 127 -2.42 -1.83 11.46
C SER A 127 -1.18 -1.66 12.32
N GLY A 128 -0.03 -1.36 11.70
CA GLY A 128 1.23 -1.07 12.38
C GLY A 128 1.30 0.32 13.05
N TYR A 129 0.31 1.19 12.81
CA TYR A 129 0.25 2.56 13.34
C TYR A 129 -0.93 2.78 14.28
N VAL A 130 -1.79 1.77 14.46
CA VAL A 130 -2.89 1.83 15.44
C VAL A 130 -2.33 1.88 16.86
N ASN A 131 -2.90 2.75 17.68
CA ASN A 131 -2.59 2.90 19.10
C ASN A 131 -3.83 3.38 19.88
N ASP A 132 -3.67 3.67 21.17
CA ASP A 132 -4.78 4.06 22.06
C ASP A 132 -5.49 5.37 21.64
N SER A 133 -4.87 6.20 20.79
CA SER A 133 -5.41 7.51 20.39
C SER A 133 -6.00 7.58 18.99
N ASN A 134 -5.93 6.50 18.24
CA ASN A 134 -6.42 6.43 16.86
C ASN A 134 -7.08 5.07 16.55
N HIS A 135 -7.81 5.00 15.45
CA HIS A 135 -8.40 3.76 14.96
C HIS A 135 -8.55 3.79 13.44
N ILE A 136 -8.63 2.60 12.83
CA ILE A 136 -8.93 2.43 11.41
C ILE A 136 -10.44 2.41 11.23
N LEU A 137 -10.98 3.24 10.33
CA LEU A 137 -12.39 3.24 9.98
C LEU A 137 -12.81 1.90 9.35
N PRO A 138 -14.10 1.54 9.42
CA PRO A 138 -14.60 0.31 8.81
C PRO A 138 -14.50 0.31 7.28
N ASP A 139 -14.45 1.48 6.67
CA ASP A 139 -14.38 1.65 5.21
C ASP A 139 -13.20 0.90 4.60
N ARG A 140 -13.48 0.21 3.49
CA ARG A 140 -12.50 -0.51 2.69
C ARG A 140 -12.78 -0.21 1.22
N PHE A 141 -11.79 0.24 0.51
CA PHE A 141 -11.92 0.57 -0.91
C PHE A 141 -10.63 0.28 -1.66
N CYS A 142 -10.71 0.23 -2.99
CA CYS A 142 -9.56 0.06 -3.88
C CYS A 142 -8.69 -1.14 -3.49
N GLU A 143 -9.10 -2.35 -3.91
CA GLU A 143 -8.31 -3.57 -3.69
C GLU A 143 -6.88 -3.41 -4.20
N GLN A 144 -5.91 -3.90 -3.43
CA GLN A 144 -4.48 -3.76 -3.67
C GLN A 144 -3.86 -5.16 -3.80
N GLU A 145 -3.70 -5.64 -5.03
CA GLU A 145 -2.99 -6.89 -5.29
C GLU A 145 -1.47 -6.65 -5.27
N TYR A 146 -0.75 -7.31 -4.37
CA TYR A 146 0.71 -7.20 -4.28
C TYR A 146 1.41 -8.30 -5.05
N GLY A 147 2.35 -7.93 -5.90
CA GLY A 147 3.27 -8.83 -6.59
C GLY A 147 4.72 -8.51 -6.26
N VAL A 148 5.57 -9.52 -6.40
CA VAL A 148 7.02 -9.30 -6.40
C VAL A 148 7.39 -8.67 -7.72
N ALA A 149 8.05 -7.51 -7.69
CA ALA A 149 8.48 -6.81 -8.90
C ALA A 149 9.96 -7.01 -9.20
N SER A 150 10.31 -7.10 -10.48
CA SER A 150 11.67 -7.07 -11.01
C SER A 150 11.77 -6.09 -12.18
N ALA A 151 13.01 -5.65 -12.51
CA ALA A 151 13.25 -4.82 -13.69
C ALA A 151 12.73 -5.51 -14.96
N LYS A 152 12.23 -4.73 -15.92
CA LYS A 152 11.52 -5.25 -17.10
C LYS A 152 12.37 -6.17 -17.96
N GLU A 153 13.66 -5.88 -18.07
CA GLU A 153 14.63 -6.66 -18.82
C GLU A 153 15.04 -7.97 -18.13
N ASN A 154 14.80 -8.11 -16.82
CA ASN A 154 15.23 -9.27 -16.04
C ASN A 154 14.17 -10.38 -16.03
N THR A 155 13.80 -10.85 -17.22
CA THR A 155 12.75 -11.86 -17.40
C THR A 155 13.08 -13.20 -16.76
N GLY A 156 14.35 -13.60 -16.73
CA GLY A 156 14.77 -14.86 -16.12
C GLY A 156 14.58 -14.88 -14.60
N LEU A 157 14.81 -13.75 -13.93
CA LEU A 157 14.53 -13.60 -12.50
C LEU A 157 13.02 -13.52 -12.24
N ALA A 158 12.29 -12.79 -13.08
CA ALA A 158 10.83 -12.71 -13.01
C ALA A 158 10.17 -14.10 -13.08
N ASP A 159 10.55 -14.92 -14.06
CA ASP A 159 10.04 -16.29 -14.21
C ASP A 159 10.35 -17.19 -13.01
N LEU A 160 11.58 -17.06 -12.47
CA LEU A 160 11.99 -17.82 -11.28
C LEU A 160 11.15 -17.46 -10.05
N VAL A 161 10.94 -16.16 -9.84
CA VAL A 161 10.16 -15.63 -8.72
C VAL A 161 8.70 -16.02 -8.85
N ASP A 162 8.11 -15.85 -10.04
CA ASP A 162 6.70 -16.18 -10.27
C ASP A 162 6.43 -17.69 -10.04
N LYS A 163 7.31 -18.56 -10.55
CA LYS A 163 7.23 -20.00 -10.25
C LYS A 163 7.29 -20.30 -8.75
N LYS A 164 8.12 -19.58 -8.00
CA LYS A 164 8.22 -19.79 -6.55
C LYS A 164 6.97 -19.28 -5.84
N VAL A 165 6.47 -18.09 -6.19
CA VAL A 165 5.23 -17.53 -5.62
C VAL A 165 4.04 -18.47 -5.90
N THR A 166 3.87 -18.91 -7.15
CA THR A 166 2.81 -19.84 -7.55
C THR A 166 2.90 -21.17 -6.79
N SER A 167 4.12 -21.71 -6.61
CA SER A 167 4.34 -22.91 -5.79
C SER A 167 3.89 -22.69 -4.34
N MET A 168 4.25 -21.55 -3.73
CA MET A 168 3.89 -21.25 -2.34
C MET A 168 2.39 -20.99 -2.16
N LEU A 169 1.72 -20.47 -3.16
CA LEU A 169 0.26 -20.32 -3.19
C LEU A 169 -0.42 -21.71 -3.25
N SER A 170 0.12 -22.62 -4.07
CA SER A 170 -0.47 -23.95 -4.28
C SER A 170 -0.23 -24.93 -3.14
N ASP A 171 0.92 -24.84 -2.45
CA ASP A 171 1.27 -25.73 -1.34
C ASP A 171 0.80 -25.21 0.03
N GLY A 172 0.18 -24.03 0.09
CA GLY A 172 -0.35 -23.40 1.30
C GLY A 172 0.70 -22.70 2.16
N SER A 173 1.97 -22.71 1.80
CA SER A 173 3.03 -22.04 2.58
C SER A 173 2.88 -20.52 2.57
N MET A 174 2.35 -19.93 1.49
CA MET A 174 2.03 -18.49 1.46
C MET A 174 0.95 -18.15 2.50
N LYS A 175 -0.13 -18.93 2.56
CA LYS A 175 -1.20 -18.74 3.56
C LYS A 175 -0.67 -18.89 4.99
N ALA A 176 0.20 -19.85 5.22
CA ALA A 176 0.82 -20.04 6.54
C ALA A 176 1.65 -18.82 6.99
N LEU A 177 2.36 -18.18 6.05
CA LEU A 177 3.08 -16.92 6.33
C LEU A 177 2.11 -15.77 6.61
N GLN A 178 1.05 -15.62 5.82
CA GLN A 178 0.02 -14.60 6.05
C GLN A 178 -0.59 -14.75 7.45
N ASP A 179 -0.97 -15.97 7.84
CA ASP A 179 -1.55 -16.26 9.16
C ASP A 179 -0.55 -15.96 10.29
N GLN A 180 0.73 -16.31 10.10
CA GLN A 180 1.79 -16.03 11.07
C GLN A 180 1.94 -14.53 11.35
N TRP A 181 1.71 -13.70 10.34
CA TRP A 181 1.83 -12.24 10.44
C TRP A 181 0.50 -11.53 10.66
N GLY A 182 -0.59 -12.28 10.87
CA GLY A 182 -1.93 -11.72 11.15
C GLY A 182 -2.56 -11.02 9.94
N LEU A 183 -2.14 -11.33 8.73
CA LEU A 183 -2.73 -10.82 7.50
C LEU A 183 -3.99 -11.64 7.15
N GLN A 184 -5.14 -10.95 6.99
CA GLN A 184 -6.44 -11.58 6.73
C GLN A 184 -7.09 -11.01 5.49
#